data_26da10a062780fcd838a054298b3e63e
#
_entry.id   26da10a062780fcd838a054298b3e63e
#
_cell.length_a   1.000
_cell.length_b   1.000
_cell.length_c   1.000
_cell.angle_alpha   90.00
_cell.angle_beta   90.00
_cell.angle_gamma   90.00
#
_symmetry.space_group_name_H-M   'P 1'
#
loop_
_entity.id
_entity.type
_entity.pdbx_description
1 polymer ?
#
loop_
_entity_poly.entity_id
_entity_poly.type
_entity_poly.pdbx_seq_one_letter_code
_entity_poly.pdbx_strand_id
1 'polypeptide(L)'
;MAAQPQVDRSCAEALPERPAHGAADDSGVRLAALRKKLVRRASPDHSQTLRRIFQFAFLLLNVWLGGAFYFWVRHLETGTHERSMLRPAGVEGWLPIAGLMNLKYWLATGHLPTTHPAALFLLVSFLAIAFLLRKAFCSWLCPVGTLSEYLWRAGRQIFRRNFLLPRWLDIPLRSLKYALLGFFVWAVANLSAEGVEQFMRSPYGAIADVRMLNFFRDLGETAAVVLGILVVASVLIQNFWCRYLCPYGALLGLTSLLSPLRIRRSEPACIDCAKCAKACPSALPVDKLITIKSAECTGCLECVAVCPSEGALQLALPSWTRSPNNGRLPAWAVAAGIAVLFFGIVGFAKTAGYWNGDVPDYVYRQLVPQANEVDHPM
;
A
#
# COMPACT_ATOMS: atom_id res chain seq x y z
N MET A 1 -29.06 4.20 11.60
CA MET A 1 -29.84 3.71 10.44
C MET A 1 -28.84 3.24 9.40
N ALA A 2 -28.64 1.92 9.30
CA ALA A 2 -27.70 1.32 8.36
C ALA A 2 -28.41 1.11 7.03
N ALA A 3 -27.95 1.80 5.98
CA ALA A 3 -28.45 1.60 4.63
C ALA A 3 -28.07 0.19 4.16
N GLN A 4 -29.07 -0.62 3.89
CA GLN A 4 -28.90 -1.93 3.23
C GLN A 4 -28.29 -1.70 1.83
N PRO A 5 -27.28 -2.48 1.42
CA PRO A 5 -26.79 -2.40 0.04
C PRO A 5 -27.91 -2.91 -0.90
N GLN A 6 -28.37 -2.02 -1.77
CA GLN A 6 -29.26 -2.39 -2.85
C GLN A 6 -28.62 -3.48 -3.70
N VAL A 7 -29.29 -4.61 -3.78
CA VAL A 7 -28.92 -5.73 -4.65
C VAL A 7 -29.16 -5.25 -6.10
N ASP A 8 -28.05 -4.93 -6.77
CA ASP A 8 -28.06 -4.50 -8.17
C ASP A 8 -28.59 -5.65 -9.05
N ARG A 9 -29.77 -5.45 -9.62
CA ARG A 9 -30.44 -6.38 -10.55
C ARG A 9 -29.73 -6.51 -11.91
N SER A 10 -28.66 -5.76 -12.14
CA SER A 10 -27.93 -5.74 -13.41
C SER A 10 -27.20 -7.05 -13.79
N CYS A 11 -27.14 -8.03 -12.90
CA CYS A 11 -26.65 -9.36 -13.25
C CYS A 11 -27.68 -10.23 -13.99
N ALA A 12 -28.97 -9.86 -13.97
CA ALA A 12 -30.00 -10.61 -14.67
C ALA A 12 -30.18 -10.17 -16.13
N GLU A 13 -29.80 -8.91 -16.45
CA GLU A 13 -30.02 -8.30 -17.77
C GLU A 13 -28.83 -8.35 -18.75
N ALA A 14 -27.65 -8.81 -18.28
CA ALA A 14 -26.49 -8.97 -19.17
C ALA A 14 -26.47 -10.34 -19.88
N LEU A 15 -27.61 -10.79 -20.38
CA LEU A 15 -27.67 -11.92 -21.33
C LEU A 15 -27.58 -11.35 -22.74
N PRO A 16 -26.61 -11.75 -23.58
CA PRO A 16 -26.62 -11.36 -24.98
C PRO A 16 -27.87 -11.94 -25.65
N GLU A 17 -28.60 -11.06 -26.33
CA GLU A 17 -29.71 -11.44 -27.19
C GLU A 17 -29.27 -12.46 -28.24
N ARG A 18 -30.14 -13.44 -28.50
CA ARG A 18 -29.88 -14.50 -29.47
C ARG A 18 -29.74 -13.91 -30.89
N PRO A 19 -28.76 -14.32 -31.68
CA PRO A 19 -28.89 -14.18 -33.14
C PRO A 19 -29.96 -15.15 -33.60
N ALA A 20 -30.90 -14.62 -34.40
CA ALA A 20 -31.96 -15.37 -35.04
C ALA A 20 -31.44 -16.15 -36.25
N HIS A 21 -31.87 -17.40 -36.32
CA HIS A 21 -32.00 -18.27 -37.52
C HIS A 21 -30.86 -18.44 -38.52
N GLY A 22 -30.43 -19.70 -38.66
CA GLY A 22 -29.79 -20.18 -39.84
C GLY A 22 -29.22 -21.60 -39.73
N ALA A 23 -29.86 -22.57 -40.38
CA ALA A 23 -29.38 -23.89 -40.87
C ALA A 23 -29.06 -24.95 -39.81
N ALA A 24 -29.89 -25.99 -39.82
CA ALA A 24 -29.61 -27.30 -39.22
C ALA A 24 -28.48 -27.96 -40.00
N ASP A 25 -27.42 -28.38 -39.29
CA ASP A 25 -26.48 -29.37 -39.71
C ASP A 25 -26.59 -30.56 -38.73
N ASP A 26 -26.69 -31.73 -39.29
CA ASP A 26 -27.17 -32.98 -38.70
C ASP A 26 -26.01 -33.79 -38.06
N SER A 27 -25.21 -33.16 -37.26
CA SER A 27 -24.26 -33.81 -36.34
C SER A 27 -24.67 -33.50 -34.90
N GLY A 28 -25.47 -34.40 -34.33
CA GLY A 28 -26.17 -34.26 -33.06
C GLY A 28 -25.30 -34.13 -31.79
N VAL A 29 -24.34 -33.24 -31.80
CA VAL A 29 -23.68 -32.75 -30.58
C VAL A 29 -23.97 -31.25 -30.48
N ARG A 30 -25.19 -30.90 -30.05
CA ARG A 30 -25.42 -29.61 -29.43
C ARG A 30 -24.47 -29.52 -28.24
N LEU A 31 -23.35 -28.87 -28.38
CA LEU A 31 -22.64 -28.22 -27.31
C LEU A 31 -23.59 -27.17 -26.71
N ALA A 32 -24.54 -27.64 -25.92
CA ALA A 32 -25.24 -26.78 -24.99
C ALA A 32 -24.09 -26.15 -24.17
N ALA A 33 -23.77 -24.89 -24.46
CA ALA A 33 -22.86 -24.13 -23.64
C ALA A 33 -23.32 -24.34 -22.19
N LEU A 34 -22.60 -25.20 -21.45
CA LEU A 34 -22.94 -25.58 -20.10
C LEU A 34 -22.99 -24.28 -19.31
N ARG A 35 -24.19 -23.71 -19.12
CA ARG A 35 -24.40 -22.54 -18.28
C ARG A 35 -23.84 -22.91 -16.94
N LYS A 36 -22.67 -22.38 -16.61
CA LYS A 36 -22.00 -22.63 -15.36
C LYS A 36 -22.99 -22.29 -14.23
N LYS A 37 -23.31 -23.27 -13.41
CA LYS A 37 -24.30 -23.12 -12.34
C LYS A 37 -23.76 -22.12 -11.32
N LEU A 38 -24.49 -21.00 -11.12
CA LEU A 38 -24.14 -20.04 -10.09
C LEU A 38 -24.43 -20.64 -8.70
N VAL A 39 -23.37 -21.00 -7.98
CA VAL A 39 -23.47 -21.29 -6.55
C VAL A 39 -23.30 -19.94 -5.84
N ARG A 40 -24.43 -19.34 -5.41
CA ARG A 40 -24.40 -18.05 -4.72
C ARG A 40 -23.70 -18.19 -3.39
N ARG A 41 -22.92 -17.16 -3.03
CA ARG A 41 -22.27 -17.07 -1.72
C ARG A 41 -23.33 -17.07 -0.62
N ALA A 42 -23.22 -18.01 0.33
CA ALA A 42 -24.17 -18.18 1.43
C ALA A 42 -23.98 -17.12 2.53
N SER A 43 -22.74 -16.63 2.75
CA SER A 43 -22.43 -15.66 3.80
C SER A 43 -21.88 -14.36 3.22
N PRO A 44 -22.22 -13.19 3.80
CA PRO A 44 -21.64 -11.91 3.40
C PRO A 44 -20.13 -11.90 3.65
N ASP A 45 -19.40 -11.19 2.79
CA ASP A 45 -17.95 -11.01 2.94
C ASP A 45 -17.65 -9.78 3.78
N HIS A 46 -17.10 -9.97 4.96
CA HIS A 46 -16.71 -8.88 5.88
C HIS A 46 -15.29 -8.36 5.66
N SER A 47 -14.56 -8.86 4.63
CA SER A 47 -13.18 -8.47 4.37
C SER A 47 -12.99 -6.97 4.18
N GLN A 48 -13.94 -6.32 3.51
CA GLN A 48 -13.87 -4.88 3.26
C GLN A 48 -14.18 -4.03 4.49
N THR A 49 -15.07 -4.51 5.36
CA THR A 49 -15.34 -3.84 6.65
C THR A 49 -14.10 -3.89 7.53
N LEU A 50 -13.49 -5.08 7.68
CA LEU A 50 -12.27 -5.27 8.46
C LEU A 50 -11.13 -4.42 7.90
N ARG A 51 -10.93 -4.41 6.57
CA ARG A 51 -9.92 -3.58 5.92
C ARG A 51 -10.11 -2.09 6.20
N ARG A 52 -11.34 -1.59 6.12
CA ARG A 52 -11.65 -0.18 6.43
C ARG A 52 -11.34 0.17 7.88
N ILE A 53 -11.63 -0.72 8.82
CA ILE A 53 -11.28 -0.52 10.23
C ILE A 53 -9.76 -0.33 10.37
N PHE A 54 -8.95 -1.19 9.75
CA PHE A 54 -7.49 -1.05 9.75
C PHE A 54 -7.04 0.27 9.11
N GLN A 55 -7.57 0.62 7.94
CA GLN A 55 -7.27 1.86 7.25
C GLN A 55 -7.54 3.09 8.13
N PHE A 56 -8.71 3.16 8.77
CA PHE A 56 -9.05 4.29 9.64
C PHE A 56 -8.22 4.30 10.92
N ALA A 57 -7.99 3.15 11.55
CA ALA A 57 -7.18 3.07 12.75
C ALA A 57 -5.74 3.55 12.48
N PHE A 58 -5.13 3.13 11.37
CA PHE A 58 -3.80 3.58 10.99
C PHE A 58 -3.76 5.02 10.50
N LEU A 59 -4.80 5.51 9.84
CA LEU A 59 -4.91 6.92 9.47
C LEU A 59 -4.96 7.79 10.73
N LEU A 60 -5.79 7.44 11.71
CA LEU A 60 -5.87 8.14 13.01
C LEU A 60 -4.54 8.07 13.78
N LEU A 61 -3.88 6.91 13.78
CA LEU A 61 -2.56 6.76 14.38
C LEU A 61 -1.54 7.72 13.73
N ASN A 62 -1.54 7.83 12.39
CA ASN A 62 -0.63 8.74 11.69
C ASN A 62 -0.96 10.21 11.94
N VAL A 63 -2.24 10.58 12.02
CA VAL A 63 -2.66 11.94 12.39
C VAL A 63 -2.22 12.27 13.81
N TRP A 64 -2.39 11.34 14.74
CA TRP A 64 -1.94 11.50 16.12
C TRP A 64 -0.41 11.62 16.21
N LEU A 65 0.35 10.76 15.53
CA LEU A 65 1.82 10.83 15.47
C LEU A 65 2.29 12.16 14.87
N GLY A 66 1.67 12.59 13.76
CA GLY A 66 1.98 13.87 13.12
C GLY A 66 1.68 15.07 14.03
N GLY A 67 0.54 15.04 14.71
CA GLY A 67 0.18 16.07 15.71
C GLY A 67 1.14 16.12 16.89
N ALA A 68 1.45 14.95 17.48
CA ALA A 68 2.41 14.86 18.58
C ALA A 68 3.80 15.36 18.15
N PHE A 69 4.23 15.02 16.93
CA PHE A 69 5.50 15.48 16.37
C PHE A 69 5.49 17.00 16.11
N TYR A 70 4.41 17.54 15.57
CA TYR A 70 4.25 18.98 15.38
C TYR A 70 4.37 19.75 16.71
N PHE A 71 3.71 19.28 17.78
CA PHE A 71 3.80 19.92 19.09
C PHE A 71 5.20 19.78 19.70
N TRP A 72 5.87 18.65 19.49
CA TRP A 72 7.25 18.46 19.91
C TRP A 72 8.21 19.45 19.22
N VAL A 73 8.09 19.62 17.90
CA VAL A 73 8.88 20.61 17.12
C VAL A 73 8.60 22.03 17.62
N ARG A 74 7.32 22.39 17.78
CA ARG A 74 6.92 23.73 18.29
C ARG A 74 7.47 24.01 19.68
N HIS A 75 7.49 23.02 20.55
CA HIS A 75 8.08 23.13 21.89
C HIS A 75 9.59 23.47 21.83
N LEU A 76 10.33 22.85 20.91
CA LEU A 76 11.75 23.16 20.73
C LEU A 76 11.99 24.53 20.08
N GLU A 77 11.14 24.94 19.14
CA GLU A 77 11.20 26.28 18.52
C GLU A 77 10.93 27.43 19.52
N THR A 78 9.99 27.22 20.44
CA THR A 78 9.58 28.27 21.40
C THR A 78 10.45 28.34 22.65
N GLY A 79 11.37 27.38 22.84
CA GLY A 79 12.29 27.38 23.98
C GLY A 79 11.61 27.20 25.35
N THR A 80 10.36 26.72 25.38
CA THR A 80 9.64 26.46 26.64
C THR A 80 10.22 25.24 27.32
N HIS A 81 10.94 25.47 28.43
CA HIS A 81 11.72 24.40 29.13
C HIS A 81 10.92 23.58 30.16
N GLU A 82 9.62 23.84 30.31
CA GLU A 82 8.87 23.30 31.44
C GLU A 82 8.44 21.84 31.39
N ARG A 83 8.45 21.19 30.21
CA ARG A 83 8.17 19.75 30.08
C ARG A 83 9.00 19.12 28.96
N SER A 84 9.78 18.08 29.32
CA SER A 84 10.41 17.21 28.33
C SER A 84 9.31 16.43 27.58
N MET A 85 9.01 16.83 26.34
CA MET A 85 8.16 16.04 25.46
C MET A 85 9.00 14.98 24.75
N LEU A 86 8.58 13.73 24.82
CA LEU A 86 9.25 12.65 24.11
C LEU A 86 8.97 12.75 22.60
N ARG A 87 10.04 12.66 21.79
CA ARG A 87 9.94 12.60 20.33
C ARG A 87 9.20 11.32 19.90
N PRO A 88 8.13 11.40 19.11
CA PRO A 88 7.42 10.22 18.62
C PRO A 88 8.19 9.55 17.49
N ALA A 89 9.10 8.61 17.79
CA ALA A 89 9.94 7.93 16.78
C ALA A 89 9.15 7.22 15.67
N GLY A 90 7.85 6.94 15.86
CA GLY A 90 6.99 6.38 14.81
C GLY A 90 6.85 7.24 13.56
N VAL A 91 7.16 8.54 13.65
CA VAL A 91 7.20 9.49 12.52
C VAL A 91 8.26 9.10 11.48
N GLU A 92 9.28 8.35 11.87
CA GLU A 92 10.35 7.88 10.98
C GLU A 92 9.85 6.92 9.89
N GLY A 93 8.63 6.39 10.01
CA GLY A 93 7.96 5.65 8.95
C GLY A 93 7.72 6.46 7.67
N TRP A 94 7.78 7.78 7.77
CA TRP A 94 7.69 8.71 6.64
C TRP A 94 9.05 9.03 6.00
N LEU A 95 10.15 8.44 6.53
CA LEU A 95 11.51 8.57 6.00
C LEU A 95 11.96 7.30 5.27
N PRO A 96 11.38 6.92 4.11
CA PRO A 96 11.70 5.67 3.43
C PRO A 96 13.15 5.59 2.96
N ILE A 97 13.77 6.73 2.64
CA ILE A 97 15.18 6.79 2.22
C ILE A 97 16.08 6.52 3.42
N ALA A 98 15.81 7.12 4.59
CA ALA A 98 16.56 6.83 5.81
C ALA A 98 16.43 5.34 6.21
N GLY A 99 15.23 4.76 6.07
CA GLY A 99 15.03 3.33 6.27
C GLY A 99 15.87 2.46 5.34
N LEU A 100 15.98 2.84 4.05
CA LEU A 100 16.80 2.13 3.06
C LEU A 100 18.31 2.28 3.36
N MET A 101 18.76 3.47 3.74
CA MET A 101 20.15 3.73 4.14
C MET A 101 20.51 2.92 5.38
N ASN A 102 19.65 2.92 6.39
CA ASN A 102 19.82 2.16 7.63
C ASN A 102 19.80 0.64 7.38
N LEU A 103 18.97 0.16 6.46
CA LEU A 103 18.97 -1.25 6.04
C LEU A 103 20.32 -1.62 5.40
N LYS A 104 20.83 -0.77 4.50
CA LYS A 104 22.15 -0.99 3.88
C LYS A 104 23.25 -1.00 4.93
N TYR A 105 23.29 -0.03 5.83
CA TYR A 105 24.28 0.07 6.90
C TYR A 105 24.28 -1.19 7.76
N TRP A 106 23.09 -1.62 8.21
CA TRP A 106 22.97 -2.84 9.00
C TRP A 106 23.43 -4.10 8.27
N LEU A 107 23.08 -4.26 6.99
CA LEU A 107 23.51 -5.41 6.18
C LEU A 107 25.02 -5.41 5.89
N ALA A 108 25.65 -4.24 5.77
CA ALA A 108 27.07 -4.11 5.49
C ALA A 108 27.97 -4.26 6.73
N THR A 109 27.51 -3.75 7.89
CA THR A 109 28.33 -3.67 9.11
C THR A 109 27.92 -4.66 10.20
N GLY A 110 26.68 -5.18 10.15
CA GLY A 110 26.05 -5.96 11.23
C GLY A 110 25.63 -5.14 12.44
N HIS A 111 25.92 -3.82 12.46
CA HIS A 111 25.55 -2.92 13.56
C HIS A 111 24.23 -2.21 13.29
N LEU A 112 23.42 -2.02 14.34
CA LEU A 112 22.19 -1.28 14.23
C LEU A 112 22.48 0.23 14.13
N PRO A 113 21.73 0.96 13.30
CA PRO A 113 21.91 2.41 13.15
C PRO A 113 21.48 3.14 14.43
N THR A 114 22.21 4.18 14.80
CA THR A 114 21.93 5.03 15.97
C THR A 114 21.02 6.22 15.64
N THR A 115 20.99 6.64 14.37
CA THR A 115 20.14 7.73 13.89
C THR A 115 18.96 7.15 13.12
N HIS A 116 17.75 7.54 13.50
CA HIS A 116 16.48 7.06 12.91
C HIS A 116 16.33 5.51 12.88
N PRO A 117 16.60 4.79 13.98
CA PRO A 117 16.51 3.33 13.98
C PRO A 117 15.08 2.82 13.73
N ALA A 118 14.05 3.54 14.16
CA ALA A 118 12.66 3.15 13.91
C ALA A 118 12.34 3.08 12.41
N ALA A 119 12.99 3.90 11.56
CA ALA A 119 12.82 3.82 10.10
C ALA A 119 13.25 2.45 9.54
N LEU A 120 14.32 1.85 10.07
CA LEU A 120 14.76 0.50 9.71
C LEU A 120 13.70 -0.55 10.08
N PHE A 121 13.25 -0.57 11.33
CA PHE A 121 12.30 -1.57 11.82
C PHE A 121 10.94 -1.44 11.12
N LEU A 122 10.49 -0.22 10.82
CA LEU A 122 9.29 0.03 10.04
C LEU A 122 9.45 -0.46 8.60
N LEU A 123 10.57 -0.16 7.94
CA LEU A 123 10.85 -0.68 6.60
C LEU A 123 10.86 -2.22 6.59
N VAL A 124 11.54 -2.86 7.55
CA VAL A 124 11.58 -4.32 7.67
C VAL A 124 10.18 -4.89 7.89
N SER A 125 9.35 -4.25 8.74
CA SER A 125 7.97 -4.70 8.96
C SER A 125 7.12 -4.63 7.69
N PHE A 126 7.26 -3.58 6.88
CA PHE A 126 6.53 -3.42 5.64
C PHE A 126 7.01 -4.38 4.54
N LEU A 127 8.32 -4.65 4.49
CA LEU A 127 8.88 -5.67 3.61
C LEU A 127 8.42 -7.08 4.01
N ALA A 128 8.39 -7.40 5.30
CA ALA A 128 7.88 -8.67 5.81
C ALA A 128 6.39 -8.88 5.47
N ILE A 129 5.57 -7.83 5.65
CA ILE A 129 4.16 -7.85 5.25
C ILE A 129 4.05 -8.05 3.73
N ALA A 130 4.85 -7.34 2.92
CA ALA A 130 4.82 -7.48 1.46
C ALA A 130 5.26 -8.87 1.01
N PHE A 131 6.25 -9.45 1.67
CA PHE A 131 6.77 -10.79 1.38
C PHE A 131 5.77 -11.88 1.74
N LEU A 132 5.16 -11.84 2.91
CA LEU A 132 4.26 -12.90 3.41
C LEU A 132 2.82 -12.71 2.93
N LEU A 133 2.29 -11.48 2.98
CA LEU A 133 0.87 -11.19 2.79
C LEU A 133 0.59 -10.37 1.52
N ARG A 134 1.43 -10.47 0.51
CA ARG A 134 1.37 -9.62 -0.68
C ARG A 134 1.62 -8.16 -0.31
N LYS A 135 1.40 -7.25 -1.20
CA LYS A 135 1.52 -5.81 -1.00
C LYS A 135 0.39 -5.27 -0.09
N ALA A 136 0.02 -6.03 0.98
CA ALA A 136 -1.11 -5.69 1.84
C ALA A 136 -0.89 -4.37 2.61
N PHE A 137 0.35 -4.02 2.98
CA PHE A 137 0.66 -2.73 3.59
C PHE A 137 0.02 -1.56 2.85
N CYS A 138 0.13 -1.50 1.51
CA CYS A 138 -0.36 -0.39 0.70
C CYS A 138 -1.88 -0.22 0.73
N SER A 139 -2.64 -1.29 0.98
CA SER A 139 -4.11 -1.25 0.97
C SER A 139 -4.75 -1.37 2.34
N TRP A 140 -3.99 -1.71 3.39
CA TRP A 140 -4.52 -1.89 4.74
C TRP A 140 -3.98 -0.87 5.74
N LEU A 141 -2.70 -0.48 5.64
CA LEU A 141 -2.02 0.34 6.65
C LEU A 141 -1.59 1.71 6.13
N CYS A 142 -1.18 1.81 4.85
CA CYS A 142 -0.59 3.02 4.31
C CYS A 142 -1.59 4.17 4.26
N PRO A 143 -1.36 5.30 4.97
CA PRO A 143 -2.27 6.44 4.97
C PRO A 143 -2.40 7.09 3.58
N VAL A 144 -1.30 7.16 2.81
CA VAL A 144 -1.33 7.69 1.42
C VAL A 144 -2.16 6.78 0.52
N GLY A 145 -2.03 5.44 0.68
CA GLY A 145 -2.84 4.47 -0.06
C GLY A 145 -4.33 4.60 0.27
N THR A 146 -4.65 4.79 1.55
CA THR A 146 -6.02 5.03 2.03
C THR A 146 -6.58 6.32 1.46
N LEU A 147 -5.86 7.44 1.55
CA LEU A 147 -6.28 8.73 1.00
C LEU A 147 -6.50 8.64 -0.51
N SER A 148 -5.56 8.06 -1.25
CA SER A 148 -5.66 7.83 -2.69
C SER A 148 -6.91 7.01 -3.05
N GLU A 149 -7.23 5.97 -2.25
CA GLU A 149 -8.43 5.15 -2.45
C GLU A 149 -9.72 5.97 -2.27
N TYR A 150 -9.81 6.82 -1.25
CA TYR A 150 -10.98 7.67 -1.03
C TYR A 150 -11.11 8.76 -2.10
N LEU A 151 -10.00 9.35 -2.56
CA LEU A 151 -10.01 10.36 -3.62
C LEU A 151 -10.60 9.81 -4.93
N TRP A 152 -10.10 8.68 -5.43
CA TRP A 152 -10.65 8.14 -6.69
C TRP A 152 -12.06 7.57 -6.53
N ARG A 153 -12.44 7.10 -5.34
CA ARG A 153 -13.83 6.69 -5.06
C ARG A 153 -14.77 7.89 -5.08
N ALA A 154 -14.37 9.02 -4.48
CA ALA A 154 -15.10 10.29 -4.57
C ALA A 154 -15.19 10.75 -6.02
N GLY A 155 -14.10 10.74 -6.80
CA GLY A 155 -14.09 11.04 -8.21
C GLY A 155 -15.07 10.18 -9.01
N ARG A 156 -15.11 8.86 -8.72
CA ARG A 156 -16.07 7.95 -9.35
C ARG A 156 -17.53 8.26 -8.99
N GLN A 157 -17.80 8.73 -7.78
CA GLN A 157 -19.16 9.15 -7.39
C GLN A 157 -19.59 10.41 -8.13
N ILE A 158 -18.67 11.39 -8.28
CA ILE A 158 -18.92 12.66 -8.95
C ILE A 158 -19.09 12.46 -10.48
N PHE A 159 -18.13 11.78 -11.11
CA PHE A 159 -18.08 11.63 -12.57
C PHE A 159 -18.77 10.36 -13.07
N ARG A 160 -19.28 9.50 -12.19
CA ARG A 160 -19.91 8.18 -12.45
C ARG A 160 -19.04 7.20 -13.25
N ARG A 161 -17.77 7.54 -13.46
CA ARG A 161 -16.77 6.69 -14.15
C ARG A 161 -15.36 7.06 -13.69
N ASN A 162 -14.45 6.11 -13.79
CA ASN A 162 -13.03 6.38 -13.65
C ASN A 162 -12.40 6.48 -15.02
N PHE A 163 -11.48 7.41 -15.20
CA PHE A 163 -10.69 7.52 -16.40
C PHE A 163 -9.59 6.47 -16.38
N LEU A 164 -9.54 5.66 -17.42
CA LEU A 164 -8.46 4.69 -17.62
C LEU A 164 -7.55 5.23 -18.72
N LEU A 165 -6.27 5.29 -18.46
CA LEU A 165 -5.31 5.67 -19.48
C LEU A 165 -5.19 4.58 -20.54
N PRO A 166 -5.02 4.96 -21.82
CA PRO A 166 -4.76 4.00 -22.89
C PRO A 166 -3.47 3.24 -22.61
N ARG A 167 -3.38 1.99 -23.04
CA ARG A 167 -2.26 1.09 -22.71
C ARG A 167 -0.88 1.64 -23.09
N TRP A 168 -0.81 2.39 -24.20
CA TRP A 168 0.44 2.99 -24.66
C TRP A 168 0.99 4.06 -23.70
N LEU A 169 0.12 4.71 -22.91
CA LEU A 169 0.50 5.69 -21.89
C LEU A 169 0.59 5.06 -20.49
N ASP A 170 -0.29 4.11 -20.18
CA ASP A 170 -0.32 3.43 -18.87
C ASP A 170 0.97 2.62 -18.60
N ILE A 171 1.52 1.95 -19.61
CA ILE A 171 2.74 1.14 -19.45
C ILE A 171 3.97 2.00 -19.13
N PRO A 172 4.33 3.05 -19.91
CA PRO A 172 5.50 3.88 -19.59
C PRO A 172 5.31 4.66 -18.28
N LEU A 173 4.11 5.13 -17.95
CA LEU A 173 3.87 5.79 -16.67
C LEU A 173 4.06 4.83 -15.49
N ARG A 174 3.68 3.56 -15.61
CA ARG A 174 3.95 2.57 -14.55
C ARG A 174 5.44 2.28 -14.38
N SER A 175 6.25 2.38 -15.44
CA SER A 175 7.69 2.18 -15.35
C SER A 175 8.38 3.30 -14.58
N LEU A 176 7.80 4.50 -14.52
CA LEU A 176 8.37 5.66 -13.83
C LEU A 176 8.63 5.38 -12.34
N LYS A 177 7.71 4.73 -11.63
CA LYS A 177 7.95 4.38 -10.22
C LYS A 177 9.11 3.40 -10.02
N TYR A 178 9.36 2.51 -11.01
CA TYR A 178 10.50 1.59 -10.97
C TYR A 178 11.80 2.31 -11.33
N ALA A 179 11.75 3.28 -12.24
CA ALA A 179 12.89 4.16 -12.53
C ALA A 179 13.26 5.00 -11.30
N LEU A 180 12.27 5.59 -10.61
CA LEU A 180 12.48 6.30 -9.34
C LEU A 180 13.05 5.38 -8.26
N LEU A 181 12.51 4.17 -8.11
CA LEU A 181 13.08 3.18 -7.19
C LEU A 181 14.52 2.86 -7.55
N GLY A 182 14.80 2.59 -8.83
CA GLY A 182 16.15 2.32 -9.33
C GLY A 182 17.12 3.45 -9.02
N PHE A 183 16.68 4.70 -9.22
CA PHE A 183 17.48 5.88 -8.87
C PHE A 183 17.81 5.94 -7.37
N PHE A 184 16.82 5.78 -6.48
CA PHE A 184 17.08 5.83 -5.03
C PHE A 184 17.93 4.65 -4.56
N VAL A 185 17.69 3.45 -5.08
CA VAL A 185 18.52 2.28 -4.75
C VAL A 185 19.94 2.47 -5.25
N TRP A 186 20.12 2.99 -6.46
CA TRP A 186 21.43 3.29 -7.02
C TRP A 186 22.15 4.36 -6.20
N ALA A 187 21.48 5.46 -5.86
CA ALA A 187 22.05 6.52 -5.03
C ALA A 187 22.54 5.98 -3.66
N VAL A 188 21.68 5.22 -2.96
CA VAL A 188 22.06 4.61 -1.69
C VAL A 188 23.14 3.55 -1.88
N ALA A 189 23.10 2.75 -2.97
CA ALA A 189 24.09 1.69 -3.21
C ALA A 189 25.50 2.23 -3.47
N ASN A 190 25.65 3.43 -4.01
CA ASN A 190 26.96 4.06 -4.24
C ASN A 190 27.61 4.68 -2.99
N LEU A 191 26.87 4.88 -1.91
CA LEU A 191 27.45 5.34 -0.65
C LEU A 191 28.21 4.19 0.02
N SER A 192 29.36 4.46 0.65
CA SER A 192 30.01 3.48 1.54
C SER A 192 29.20 3.33 2.83
N ALA A 193 29.50 2.32 3.65
CA ALA A 193 28.85 2.18 4.96
C ALA A 193 29.18 3.37 5.87
N GLU A 194 30.44 3.82 5.85
CA GLU A 194 30.88 5.00 6.58
C GLU A 194 30.20 6.27 6.04
N GLY A 195 30.04 6.38 4.71
CA GLY A 195 29.34 7.51 4.07
C GLY A 195 27.87 7.58 4.50
N VAL A 196 27.19 6.43 4.62
CA VAL A 196 25.82 6.37 5.15
C VAL A 196 25.79 6.83 6.60
N GLU A 197 26.70 6.34 7.44
CA GLU A 197 26.78 6.73 8.86
C GLU A 197 27.06 8.21 9.03
N GLN A 198 28.04 8.74 8.26
CA GLN A 198 28.40 10.15 8.28
C GLN A 198 27.23 11.04 7.84
N PHE A 199 26.51 10.65 6.76
CA PHE A 199 25.31 11.36 6.32
C PHE A 199 24.22 11.34 7.42
N MET A 200 23.94 10.20 8.00
CA MET A 200 22.87 10.07 9.01
C MET A 200 23.20 10.81 10.30
N ARG A 201 24.47 10.92 10.66
CA ARG A 201 24.95 11.70 11.82
C ARG A 201 25.14 13.20 11.51
N SER A 202 25.07 13.61 10.25
CA SER A 202 25.13 15.03 9.89
C SER A 202 23.98 15.83 10.50
N PRO A 203 24.11 17.15 10.69
CA PRO A 203 23.03 17.99 11.16
C PRO A 203 21.75 17.82 10.34
N TYR A 204 21.87 17.73 9.02
CA TYR A 204 20.74 17.48 8.12
C TYR A 204 20.11 16.10 8.35
N GLY A 205 20.92 15.05 8.42
CA GLY A 205 20.44 13.69 8.65
C GLY A 205 19.71 13.55 9.98
N ALA A 206 20.22 14.16 11.05
CA ALA A 206 19.65 14.11 12.40
C ALA A 206 18.22 14.72 12.49
N ILE A 207 17.94 15.76 11.67
CA ILE A 207 16.65 16.48 11.67
C ILE A 207 15.87 16.30 10.36
N ALA A 208 16.12 15.24 9.61
CA ALA A 208 15.46 14.98 8.33
C ALA A 208 13.93 14.91 8.44
N ASP A 209 13.40 14.41 9.55
CA ASP A 209 11.97 14.39 9.89
C ASP A 209 11.40 15.80 10.13
N VAL A 210 12.16 16.67 10.80
CA VAL A 210 11.76 18.08 11.02
C VAL A 210 11.73 18.82 9.68
N ARG A 211 12.71 18.62 8.83
CA ARG A 211 12.75 19.18 7.46
C ARG A 211 11.55 18.74 6.63
N MET A 212 11.18 17.45 6.75
CA MET A 212 9.98 16.94 6.10
C MET A 212 8.69 17.60 6.64
N LEU A 213 8.59 17.85 7.96
CA LEU A 213 7.47 18.60 8.53
C LEU A 213 7.43 20.03 7.99
N ASN A 214 8.57 20.73 7.97
CA ASN A 214 8.68 22.11 7.51
C ASN A 214 8.30 22.24 6.02
N PHE A 215 8.60 21.25 5.19
CA PHE A 215 8.12 21.22 3.80
C PHE A 215 6.59 21.37 3.70
N PHE A 216 5.83 20.76 4.63
CA PHE A 216 4.36 20.89 4.66
C PHE A 216 3.87 22.13 5.38
N ARG A 217 4.65 22.70 6.30
CA ARG A 217 4.32 23.96 7.02
C ARG A 217 4.53 25.18 6.14
N ASP A 218 5.63 25.18 5.40
CA ASP A 218 6.09 26.28 4.56
C ASP A 218 6.00 25.89 3.09
N LEU A 219 4.77 25.57 2.63
CA LEU A 219 4.55 25.06 1.28
C LEU A 219 4.80 26.16 0.25
N GLY A 220 5.89 26.04 -0.50
CA GLY A 220 6.18 26.93 -1.62
C GLY A 220 5.15 26.79 -2.75
N GLU A 221 4.98 27.82 -3.57
CA GLU A 221 4.02 27.84 -4.69
C GLU A 221 4.17 26.63 -5.62
N THR A 222 5.38 26.29 -6.01
CA THR A 222 5.66 25.12 -6.87
C THR A 222 5.22 23.82 -6.24
N ALA A 223 5.49 23.61 -4.94
CA ALA A 223 5.07 22.42 -4.21
C ALA A 223 3.56 22.35 -4.08
N ALA A 224 2.89 23.47 -3.82
CA ALA A 224 1.42 23.56 -3.76
C ALA A 224 0.77 23.19 -5.10
N VAL A 225 1.30 23.70 -6.21
CA VAL A 225 0.82 23.39 -7.57
C VAL A 225 1.00 21.90 -7.87
N VAL A 226 2.19 21.34 -7.60
CA VAL A 226 2.46 19.92 -7.83
C VAL A 226 1.54 19.03 -7.00
N LEU A 227 1.37 19.31 -5.71
CA LEU A 227 0.43 18.57 -4.85
C LEU A 227 -1.02 18.70 -5.33
N GLY A 228 -1.44 19.89 -5.76
CA GLY A 228 -2.75 20.13 -6.36
C GLY A 228 -2.97 19.25 -7.61
N ILE A 229 -2.00 19.21 -8.52
CA ILE A 229 -2.05 18.33 -9.71
C ILE A 229 -2.16 16.86 -9.31
N LEU A 230 -1.38 16.42 -8.32
CA LEU A 230 -1.40 15.03 -7.84
C LEU A 230 -2.75 14.66 -7.21
N VAL A 231 -3.37 15.56 -6.45
CA VAL A 231 -4.71 15.36 -5.88
C VAL A 231 -5.76 15.26 -7.00
N VAL A 232 -5.76 16.20 -7.95
CA VAL A 232 -6.69 16.19 -9.08
C VAL A 232 -6.52 14.91 -9.92
N ALA A 233 -5.28 14.55 -10.24
CA ALA A 233 -4.99 13.31 -10.95
C ALA A 233 -5.45 12.06 -10.18
N SER A 234 -5.34 12.06 -8.84
CA SER A 234 -5.81 10.96 -7.99
C SER A 234 -7.33 10.87 -7.87
N VAL A 235 -8.04 11.99 -8.05
CA VAL A 235 -9.51 12.00 -8.13
C VAL A 235 -9.99 11.43 -9.47
N LEU A 236 -9.29 11.74 -10.57
CA LEU A 236 -9.67 11.32 -11.92
C LEU A 236 -9.25 9.89 -12.26
N ILE A 237 -8.05 9.48 -11.83
CA ILE A 237 -7.43 8.19 -12.17
C ILE A 237 -7.25 7.35 -10.92
N GLN A 238 -7.64 6.08 -11.00
CA GLN A 238 -7.55 5.14 -9.87
C GLN A 238 -6.12 5.02 -9.34
N ASN A 239 -5.93 5.36 -8.06
CA ASN A 239 -4.65 5.23 -7.34
C ASN A 239 -3.47 5.86 -8.10
N PHE A 240 -3.63 7.05 -8.69
CA PHE A 240 -2.65 7.68 -9.56
C PHE A 240 -1.25 7.71 -8.94
N TRP A 241 -1.10 8.27 -7.73
CA TRP A 241 0.18 8.32 -7.01
C TRP A 241 0.79 6.93 -6.82
N CYS A 242 0.02 6.00 -6.23
CA CYS A 242 0.50 4.66 -5.90
C CYS A 242 0.83 3.82 -7.14
N ARG A 243 0.15 4.10 -8.27
CA ARG A 243 0.26 3.34 -9.49
C ARG A 243 1.47 3.77 -10.34
N TYR A 244 1.76 5.08 -10.40
CA TYR A 244 2.73 5.64 -11.34
C TYR A 244 3.97 6.24 -10.70
N LEU A 245 3.87 6.80 -9.50
CA LEU A 245 4.93 7.63 -8.93
C LEU A 245 5.57 7.07 -7.66
N CYS A 246 4.87 6.26 -6.86
CA CYS A 246 5.37 5.83 -5.56
C CYS A 246 6.49 4.78 -5.66
N PRO A 247 7.78 5.14 -5.43
CA PRO A 247 8.90 4.20 -5.49
C PRO A 247 8.82 3.16 -4.36
N TYR A 248 8.29 3.56 -3.20
CA TYR A 248 8.06 2.65 -2.09
C TYR A 248 7.04 1.56 -2.46
N GLY A 249 5.97 1.95 -3.18
CA GLY A 249 5.02 1.01 -3.75
C GLY A 249 5.63 0.08 -4.80
N ALA A 250 6.67 0.50 -5.53
CA ALA A 250 7.43 -0.35 -6.44
C ALA A 250 8.27 -1.38 -5.66
N LEU A 251 9.00 -0.96 -4.62
CA LEU A 251 9.79 -1.84 -3.76
C LEU A 251 8.94 -2.95 -3.14
N LEU A 252 7.83 -2.59 -2.47
CA LEU A 252 6.91 -3.55 -1.88
C LEU A 252 6.23 -4.43 -2.94
N GLY A 253 6.01 -3.89 -4.14
CA GLY A 253 5.49 -4.63 -5.29
C GLY A 253 6.43 -5.74 -5.73
N LEU A 254 7.71 -5.43 -5.91
CA LEU A 254 8.75 -6.42 -6.26
C LEU A 254 8.89 -7.49 -5.17
N THR A 255 8.99 -7.09 -3.90
CA THR A 255 9.02 -8.02 -2.77
C THR A 255 7.80 -8.93 -2.76
N SER A 256 6.61 -8.41 -3.09
CA SER A 256 5.37 -9.19 -3.14
C SER A 256 5.31 -10.25 -4.24
N LEU A 257 6.17 -10.19 -5.25
CA LEU A 257 6.27 -11.26 -6.26
C LEU A 257 6.76 -12.57 -5.65
N LEU A 258 7.55 -12.48 -4.57
CA LEU A 258 8.05 -13.63 -3.82
C LEU A 258 7.01 -14.17 -2.82
N SER A 259 5.91 -13.43 -2.59
CA SER A 259 4.87 -13.83 -1.64
C SER A 259 4.28 -15.20 -1.97
N PRO A 260 4.13 -16.08 -0.96
CA PRO A 260 3.45 -17.36 -1.14
C PRO A 260 1.94 -17.18 -1.37
N LEU A 261 1.35 -16.10 -0.86
CA LEU A 261 -0.08 -15.84 -1.00
C LEU A 261 -0.43 -15.27 -2.36
N ARG A 262 -1.50 -15.79 -2.98
CA ARG A 262 -1.98 -15.31 -4.29
C ARG A 262 -3.50 -15.34 -4.37
N ILE A 263 -4.07 -14.38 -5.09
CA ILE A 263 -5.47 -14.48 -5.51
C ILE A 263 -5.56 -15.52 -6.62
N ARG A 264 -6.44 -16.50 -6.44
CA ARG A 264 -6.69 -17.58 -7.41
C ARG A 264 -8.14 -17.57 -7.84
N ARG A 265 -8.36 -17.82 -9.11
CA ARG A 265 -9.66 -18.00 -9.73
C ARG A 265 -9.87 -19.46 -10.07
N SER A 266 -11.00 -20.00 -9.66
CA SER A 266 -11.48 -21.33 -10.07
C SER A 266 -12.37 -21.18 -11.31
N GLU A 267 -11.91 -21.68 -12.44
CA GLU A 267 -12.67 -21.61 -13.71
C GLU A 267 -14.02 -22.32 -13.64
N PRO A 268 -14.12 -23.52 -13.01
CA PRO A 268 -15.41 -24.21 -12.92
C PRO A 268 -16.45 -23.47 -12.08
N ALA A 269 -16.02 -22.74 -11.04
CA ALA A 269 -16.89 -21.97 -10.18
C ALA A 269 -17.15 -20.53 -10.68
N CYS A 270 -16.37 -20.06 -11.67
CA CYS A 270 -16.48 -18.71 -12.22
C CYS A 270 -17.60 -18.64 -13.26
N ILE A 271 -18.47 -17.62 -13.15
CA ILE A 271 -19.56 -17.36 -14.08
C ILE A 271 -19.21 -16.31 -15.15
N ASP A 272 -17.95 -15.90 -15.23
CA ASP A 272 -17.37 -14.97 -16.20
C ASP A 272 -18.05 -13.58 -16.28
N CYS A 273 -18.57 -13.07 -15.16
CA CYS A 273 -19.29 -11.79 -15.07
C CYS A 273 -18.41 -10.54 -15.02
N ALA A 274 -17.08 -10.68 -14.98
CA ALA A 274 -16.07 -9.62 -14.94
C ALA A 274 -16.20 -8.56 -13.82
N LYS A 275 -17.07 -8.74 -12.80
CA LYS A 275 -17.20 -7.81 -11.66
C LYS A 275 -15.89 -7.64 -10.89
N CYS A 276 -15.11 -8.71 -10.76
CA CYS A 276 -13.80 -8.70 -10.08
C CYS A 276 -12.76 -7.81 -10.76
N ALA A 277 -12.72 -7.78 -12.11
CA ALA A 277 -11.83 -6.90 -12.86
C ALA A 277 -12.26 -5.44 -12.76
N LYS A 278 -13.58 -5.16 -12.84
CA LYS A 278 -14.14 -3.82 -12.67
C LYS A 278 -13.93 -3.23 -11.29
N ALA A 279 -13.92 -4.08 -10.25
CA ALA A 279 -13.70 -3.66 -8.86
C ALA A 279 -12.22 -3.52 -8.50
N CYS A 280 -11.29 -4.02 -9.32
CA CYS A 280 -9.87 -4.02 -9.00
C CYS A 280 -9.28 -2.61 -8.98
N PRO A 281 -8.77 -2.09 -7.81
CA PRO A 281 -8.18 -0.76 -7.75
C PRO A 281 -6.93 -0.59 -8.61
N SER A 282 -6.23 -1.71 -8.89
CA SER A 282 -5.05 -1.74 -9.77
C SER A 282 -5.37 -2.04 -11.23
N ALA A 283 -6.67 -2.10 -11.59
CA ALA A 283 -7.15 -2.41 -12.94
C ALA A 283 -6.51 -3.68 -13.55
N LEU A 284 -6.37 -4.74 -12.74
CA LEU A 284 -5.85 -6.03 -13.19
C LEU A 284 -6.97 -6.83 -13.85
N PRO A 285 -6.68 -7.60 -14.94
CA PRO A 285 -7.64 -8.47 -15.61
C PRO A 285 -7.88 -9.76 -14.80
N VAL A 286 -8.48 -9.60 -13.59
CA VAL A 286 -8.69 -10.70 -12.63
C VAL A 286 -9.61 -11.78 -13.20
N ASP A 287 -10.53 -11.40 -14.07
CA ASP A 287 -11.48 -12.28 -14.77
C ASP A 287 -10.81 -13.20 -15.78
N LYS A 288 -9.63 -12.85 -16.29
CA LYS A 288 -8.91 -13.61 -17.33
C LYS A 288 -7.76 -14.45 -16.78
N LEU A 289 -7.33 -14.20 -15.53
CA LEU A 289 -6.17 -14.85 -14.94
C LEU A 289 -6.60 -15.93 -13.92
N ILE A 290 -5.99 -17.10 -13.98
CA ILE A 290 -6.19 -18.17 -12.99
C ILE A 290 -5.49 -17.80 -11.67
N THR A 291 -4.30 -17.23 -11.76
CA THR A 291 -3.52 -16.81 -10.59
C THR A 291 -2.95 -15.42 -10.81
N ILE A 292 -3.18 -14.52 -9.87
CA ILE A 292 -2.67 -13.16 -9.95
C ILE A 292 -1.24 -13.10 -9.42
N LYS A 293 -0.27 -12.96 -10.35
CA LYS A 293 1.17 -12.87 -10.05
C LYS A 293 1.74 -11.45 -10.20
N SER A 294 0.89 -10.44 -10.36
CA SER A 294 1.32 -9.07 -10.61
C SER A 294 1.86 -8.37 -9.36
N ALA A 295 2.93 -7.59 -9.49
CA ALA A 295 3.45 -6.67 -8.47
C ALA A 295 2.46 -5.55 -8.09
N GLU A 296 1.45 -5.32 -8.95
CA GLU A 296 0.42 -4.31 -8.71
C GLU A 296 -0.71 -4.81 -7.78
N CYS A 297 -0.79 -6.12 -7.53
CA CYS A 297 -1.82 -6.66 -6.65
C CYS A 297 -1.54 -6.29 -5.18
N THR A 298 -2.37 -5.42 -4.62
CA THR A 298 -2.23 -4.90 -3.25
C THR A 298 -2.83 -5.81 -2.17
N GLY A 299 -3.36 -6.98 -2.53
CA GLY A 299 -3.99 -7.87 -1.53
C GLY A 299 -5.22 -7.26 -0.84
N CYS A 300 -5.91 -6.31 -1.47
CA CYS A 300 -7.07 -5.60 -0.91
C CYS A 300 -8.34 -6.46 -0.76
N LEU A 301 -8.39 -7.63 -1.39
CA LEU A 301 -9.52 -8.57 -1.40
C LEU A 301 -10.82 -8.01 -2.01
N GLU A 302 -10.81 -6.86 -2.67
CA GLU A 302 -11.98 -6.25 -3.29
C GLU A 302 -12.61 -7.19 -4.34
N CYS A 303 -11.77 -7.80 -5.19
CA CYS A 303 -12.20 -8.76 -6.20
C CYS A 303 -12.86 -10.01 -5.58
N VAL A 304 -12.41 -10.44 -4.41
CA VAL A 304 -12.99 -11.57 -3.67
C VAL A 304 -14.34 -11.17 -3.07
N ALA A 305 -14.43 -9.95 -2.51
CA ALA A 305 -15.64 -9.45 -1.87
C ALA A 305 -16.81 -9.26 -2.85
N VAL A 306 -16.52 -8.75 -4.06
CA VAL A 306 -17.57 -8.50 -5.08
C VAL A 306 -17.95 -9.74 -5.89
N CYS A 307 -17.25 -10.87 -5.70
CA CYS A 307 -17.52 -12.09 -6.46
C CYS A 307 -18.84 -12.73 -5.96
N PRO A 308 -19.85 -12.87 -6.83
CA PRO A 308 -21.15 -13.46 -6.43
C PRO A 308 -21.11 -14.98 -6.29
N SER A 309 -20.11 -15.64 -6.92
CA SER A 309 -19.99 -17.09 -6.93
C SER A 309 -19.08 -17.58 -5.80
N GLU A 310 -19.57 -18.51 -5.01
CA GLU A 310 -18.79 -19.10 -3.92
C GLU A 310 -17.62 -19.93 -4.46
N GLY A 311 -16.43 -19.76 -3.85
CA GLY A 311 -15.23 -20.49 -4.24
C GLY A 311 -14.60 -20.07 -5.58
N ALA A 312 -15.24 -19.16 -6.34
CA ALA A 312 -14.69 -18.70 -7.64
C ALA A 312 -13.42 -17.85 -7.50
N LEU A 313 -13.33 -17.03 -6.45
CA LEU A 313 -12.14 -16.25 -6.13
C LEU A 313 -11.78 -16.38 -4.66
N GLN A 314 -10.50 -16.61 -4.41
CA GLN A 314 -9.99 -16.76 -3.04
C GLN A 314 -8.53 -16.33 -2.93
N LEU A 315 -8.13 -15.86 -1.74
CA LEU A 315 -6.73 -15.74 -1.37
C LEU A 315 -6.26 -17.10 -0.87
N ALA A 316 -5.22 -17.64 -1.47
CA ALA A 316 -4.74 -18.98 -1.15
C ALA A 316 -3.22 -19.06 -1.15
N LEU A 317 -2.69 -19.98 -0.35
CA LEU A 317 -1.32 -20.46 -0.44
C LEU A 317 -1.11 -21.28 -1.72
N PRO A 318 0.13 -21.45 -2.22
CA PRO A 318 0.42 -22.38 -3.27
C PRO A 318 -0.02 -23.77 -2.79
N SER A 319 -1.08 -24.30 -3.36
CA SER A 319 -1.50 -25.67 -3.01
C SER A 319 -0.53 -26.67 -3.64
N TRP A 320 0.25 -27.33 -2.83
CA TRP A 320 0.92 -28.57 -3.17
C TRP A 320 -0.09 -29.74 -3.18
N THR A 321 -1.31 -29.49 -2.68
CA THR A 321 -2.41 -30.43 -2.64
C THR A 321 -3.48 -30.06 -3.65
N ARG A 322 -3.96 -31.06 -4.41
CA ARG A 322 -4.97 -30.94 -5.49
C ARG A 322 -6.40 -30.56 -5.00
N SER A 323 -6.62 -30.33 -3.72
CA SER A 323 -7.95 -29.98 -3.19
C SER A 323 -8.24 -28.49 -3.31
N PRO A 324 -9.31 -28.07 -3.98
CA PRO A 324 -9.69 -26.65 -4.17
C PRO A 324 -10.05 -25.91 -2.88
N ASN A 325 -10.31 -26.61 -1.79
CA ASN A 325 -10.68 -26.02 -0.49
C ASN A 325 -9.56 -25.96 0.55
N ASN A 326 -8.44 -26.67 0.35
CA ASN A 326 -7.30 -26.62 1.25
C ASN A 326 -6.37 -25.46 0.87
N GLY A 327 -6.33 -24.42 1.72
CA GLY A 327 -5.42 -23.27 1.56
C GLY A 327 -6.11 -21.92 1.44
N ARG A 328 -7.45 -21.86 1.58
CA ARG A 328 -8.19 -20.59 1.64
C ARG A 328 -7.84 -19.85 2.92
N LEU A 329 -7.31 -18.61 2.77
CA LEU A 329 -7.09 -17.72 3.90
C LEU A 329 -8.29 -16.76 4.05
N PRO A 330 -8.95 -16.78 5.21
CA PRO A 330 -10.00 -15.81 5.52
C PRO A 330 -9.39 -14.41 5.74
N ALA A 331 -10.17 -13.36 5.53
CA ALA A 331 -9.72 -11.98 5.67
C ALA A 331 -9.20 -11.65 7.08
N TRP A 332 -9.78 -12.25 8.12
CA TRP A 332 -9.31 -12.06 9.50
C TRP A 332 -7.89 -12.60 9.70
N ALA A 333 -7.49 -13.68 9.03
CA ALA A 333 -6.14 -14.23 9.12
C ALA A 333 -5.13 -13.28 8.45
N VAL A 334 -5.51 -12.61 7.37
CA VAL A 334 -4.68 -11.55 6.75
C VAL A 334 -4.53 -10.37 7.71
N ALA A 335 -5.62 -9.90 8.31
CA ALA A 335 -5.60 -8.82 9.29
C ALA A 335 -4.75 -9.16 10.52
N ALA A 336 -4.92 -10.36 11.07
CA ALA A 336 -4.12 -10.86 12.19
C ALA A 336 -2.64 -10.96 11.81
N GLY A 337 -2.32 -11.50 10.63
CA GLY A 337 -0.97 -11.57 10.12
C GLY A 337 -0.31 -10.19 9.97
N ILE A 338 -1.05 -9.21 9.44
CA ILE A 338 -0.58 -7.81 9.36
C ILE A 338 -0.30 -7.25 10.76
N ALA A 339 -1.23 -7.43 11.70
CA ALA A 339 -1.10 -6.95 13.08
C ALA A 339 0.10 -7.61 13.79
N VAL A 340 0.24 -8.92 13.70
CA VAL A 340 1.35 -9.67 14.31
C VAL A 340 2.70 -9.23 13.75
N LEU A 341 2.82 -9.10 12.42
CA LEU A 341 4.08 -8.68 11.80
C LEU A 341 4.43 -7.23 12.17
N PHE A 342 3.46 -6.33 12.08
CA PHE A 342 3.71 -4.92 12.37
C PHE A 342 4.01 -4.71 13.86
N PHE A 343 3.08 -5.08 14.74
CA PHE A 343 3.25 -4.85 16.17
C PHE A 343 4.31 -5.76 16.80
N GLY A 344 4.55 -6.95 16.25
CA GLY A 344 5.61 -7.84 16.68
C GLY A 344 7.00 -7.23 16.45
N ILE A 345 7.28 -6.72 15.23
CA ILE A 345 8.57 -6.09 14.91
C ILE A 345 8.74 -4.77 15.68
N VAL A 346 7.71 -3.93 15.73
CA VAL A 346 7.74 -2.67 16.49
C VAL A 346 7.88 -2.94 17.99
N GLY A 347 7.16 -3.93 18.52
CA GLY A 347 7.25 -4.35 19.91
C GLY A 347 8.65 -4.87 20.26
N PHE A 348 9.20 -5.73 19.41
CA PHE A 348 10.59 -6.19 19.56
C PHE A 348 11.58 -5.02 19.60
N ALA A 349 11.50 -4.08 18.65
CA ALA A 349 12.39 -2.93 18.61
C ALA A 349 12.29 -2.07 19.88
N LYS A 350 11.07 -1.89 20.42
CA LYS A 350 10.85 -1.14 21.66
C LYS A 350 11.36 -1.85 22.90
N THR A 351 11.09 -3.14 23.04
CA THR A 351 11.51 -3.93 24.22
C THR A 351 13.01 -4.17 24.24
N ALA A 352 13.65 -4.28 23.07
CA ALA A 352 15.10 -4.41 22.93
C ALA A 352 15.84 -3.07 23.03
N GLY A 353 15.14 -1.94 23.19
CA GLY A 353 15.74 -0.61 23.28
C GLY A 353 16.22 0.01 21.97
N TYR A 354 15.90 -0.61 20.81
CA TYR A 354 16.35 -0.18 19.50
C TYR A 354 15.36 0.75 18.75
N TRP A 355 14.32 1.21 19.45
CA TRP A 355 13.28 2.02 18.82
C TRP A 355 13.63 3.50 18.73
N ASN A 356 14.30 4.03 19.73
CA ASN A 356 14.66 5.43 19.81
C ASN A 356 16.10 5.63 19.34
N GLY A 357 16.36 6.73 18.62
CA GLY A 357 17.71 7.12 18.23
C GLY A 357 18.52 7.66 19.41
N ASP A 358 19.83 7.60 19.28
CA ASP A 358 20.80 8.07 20.30
C ASP A 358 21.17 9.55 20.11
N VAL A 359 20.41 10.31 19.29
CA VAL A 359 20.67 11.73 19.11
C VAL A 359 20.30 12.49 20.38
N PRO A 360 21.28 13.17 21.04
CA PRO A 360 21.02 13.85 22.30
C PRO A 360 20.04 15.02 22.17
N ASP A 361 19.22 15.27 23.18
CA ASP A 361 18.22 16.35 23.18
C ASP A 361 18.81 17.74 22.94
N TYR A 362 20.04 18.01 23.37
CA TYR A 362 20.68 19.30 23.13
C TYR A 362 20.93 19.56 21.64
N VAL A 363 21.19 18.50 20.85
CA VAL A 363 21.36 18.59 19.39
C VAL A 363 20.04 19.04 18.73
N TYR A 364 18.94 18.43 19.13
CA TYR A 364 17.61 18.85 18.62
C TYR A 364 17.28 20.30 19.04
N ARG A 365 17.57 20.69 20.28
CA ARG A 365 17.35 22.07 20.75
C ARG A 365 18.17 23.10 19.96
N GLN A 366 19.34 22.74 19.51
CA GLN A 366 20.18 23.60 18.69
C GLN A 366 19.76 23.62 17.22
N LEU A 367 19.45 22.45 16.63
CA LEU A 367 19.22 22.32 15.20
C LEU A 367 17.77 22.65 14.79
N VAL A 368 16.76 22.32 15.61
CA VAL A 368 15.35 22.48 15.23
C VAL A 368 14.97 23.95 14.99
N PRO A 369 15.37 24.95 15.82
CA PRO A 369 15.08 26.35 15.53
C PRO A 369 15.67 26.87 14.22
N GLN A 370 16.80 26.27 13.79
CA GLN A 370 17.54 26.64 12.57
C GLN A 370 17.36 25.62 11.45
N ALA A 371 16.31 24.76 11.55
CA ALA A 371 16.14 23.64 10.64
C ALA A 371 16.09 24.05 9.16
N ASN A 372 15.58 25.22 8.83
CA ASN A 372 15.51 25.72 7.44
C ASN A 372 16.85 26.22 6.90
N GLU A 373 17.82 26.53 7.78
CA GLU A 373 19.16 27.01 7.42
C GLU A 373 20.19 25.89 7.26
N VAL A 374 19.86 24.68 7.73
CA VAL A 374 20.76 23.52 7.62
C VAL A 374 20.80 23.00 6.19
N ASP A 375 21.95 23.15 5.53
CA ASP A 375 22.16 22.69 4.15
C ASP A 375 22.25 21.15 4.06
N HIS A 376 21.86 20.65 2.89
CA HIS A 376 22.06 19.24 2.56
C HIS A 376 23.55 18.98 2.36
N PRO A 377 24.17 18.02 3.06
CA PRO A 377 25.56 17.67 2.82
C PRO A 377 25.74 17.17 1.37
N MET A 378 26.70 17.78 0.66
CA MET A 378 27.05 17.40 -0.73
C MET A 378 27.89 16.13 -0.75
#